data_81e7ee8f338910faceb0b1cf3f2e5cd4
#
_entry.id   81e7ee8f338910faceb0b1cf3f2e5cd4
#
_cell.length_a   1.000
_cell.length_b   1.000
_cell.length_c   1.000
_cell.angle_alpha   90.00
_cell.angle_beta   90.00
_cell.angle_gamma   90.00
#
_symmetry.space_group_name_H-M   'P 1'
#
loop_
_entity.id
_entity.type
_entity.pdbx_description
1 polymer ?
#
loop_
_entity_poly.entity_id
_entity_poly.type
_entity_poly.pdbx_seq_one_letter_code
_entity_poly.pdbx_strand_id
1 'polypeptide(L)'
;MKSNEIDMTTGSLPKKILMYSVPLMLSNVLQVMFNLCDVAVVGKFVGPLALGAVGSTSIIITLTTGILLGLAGGVNAVVALFVGAKNSANVKKAVHTSIVICMIAGLLLLLSGLFLSRPVLNLIGTKKELIDGAVIYLTIYLLGSPALAMYNYGNAVLSAVGDTKRPLMYLITAGIINVVLNLFFVIVCRLGVVGVALASIISQYISAFLILKFLFGCGKDYGLYITNIGMDSHIAARVLKIGLPAAVQYSLFAVANLYIQTAVNSFDHVVVEGNSAAANADNIVYDMMAAFYTACTSFIAQNLGARKRDRIRKAYLVT
;
A
#
# COMPACT_ATOMS: atom_id res chain seq x y z
N MET A 1 9.51 25.47 7.85
CA MET A 1 9.95 24.05 7.84
C MET A 1 10.81 23.81 6.61
N LYS A 2 11.98 23.18 6.76
CA LYS A 2 12.81 22.80 5.60
C LYS A 2 11.97 21.88 4.70
N SER A 3 11.94 22.14 3.38
CA SER A 3 11.27 21.29 2.42
C SER A 3 11.97 19.93 2.36
N ASN A 4 11.22 18.84 2.61
CA ASN A 4 11.74 17.48 2.44
C ASN A 4 11.69 17.01 0.98
N GLU A 5 11.23 17.86 0.08
CA GLU A 5 11.04 17.56 -1.33
C GLU A 5 12.36 17.41 -2.05
N ILE A 6 12.47 16.39 -2.88
CA ILE A 6 13.63 16.12 -3.73
C ILE A 6 13.27 16.53 -5.16
N ASP A 7 13.91 17.55 -5.69
CA ASP A 7 13.84 17.86 -7.13
C ASP A 7 14.56 16.75 -7.92
N MET A 8 13.80 15.94 -8.64
CA MET A 8 14.33 14.81 -9.41
C MET A 8 14.90 15.21 -10.76
N THR A 9 14.67 16.47 -11.19
CA THR A 9 15.06 16.95 -12.51
C THR A 9 16.48 17.54 -12.56
N THR A 10 17.14 17.72 -11.41
CA THR A 10 18.48 18.32 -11.28
C THR A 10 19.42 17.52 -10.38
N GLY A 11 20.69 17.83 -10.36
CA GLY A 11 21.71 17.26 -9.45
C GLY A 11 22.08 15.79 -9.70
N SER A 12 22.80 15.17 -8.76
CA SER A 12 23.28 13.78 -8.86
C SER A 12 22.15 12.78 -8.74
N LEU A 13 21.97 11.92 -9.72
CA LEU A 13 20.95 10.88 -9.76
C LEU A 13 21.16 9.81 -8.68
N PRO A 14 22.35 9.16 -8.56
CA PRO A 14 22.53 8.09 -7.59
C PRO A 14 22.22 8.55 -6.15
N LYS A 15 22.76 9.72 -5.77
CA LYS A 15 22.53 10.28 -4.43
C LYS A 15 21.04 10.54 -4.17
N LYS A 16 20.35 11.15 -5.12
CA LYS A 16 18.92 11.50 -4.97
C LYS A 16 18.02 10.27 -4.99
N ILE A 17 18.33 9.28 -5.84
CA ILE A 17 17.61 8.01 -5.87
C ILE A 17 17.75 7.30 -4.52
N LEU A 18 18.95 7.18 -3.97
CA LEU A 18 19.15 6.59 -2.65
C LEU A 18 18.40 7.35 -1.54
N MET A 19 18.51 8.68 -1.52
CA MET A 19 17.79 9.51 -0.53
C MET A 19 16.27 9.38 -0.62
N TYR A 20 15.75 9.10 -1.81
CA TYR A 20 14.34 8.88 -2.06
C TYR A 20 13.90 7.45 -1.71
N SER A 21 14.70 6.44 -2.12
CA SER A 21 14.37 5.02 -1.96
C SER A 21 14.50 4.53 -0.52
N VAL A 22 15.49 5.01 0.24
CA VAL A 22 15.70 4.55 1.62
C VAL A 22 14.47 4.72 2.52
N PRO A 23 13.78 5.87 2.56
CA PRO A 23 12.54 5.98 3.34
C PRO A 23 11.42 5.05 2.85
N LEU A 24 11.33 4.79 1.53
CA LEU A 24 10.35 3.84 0.98
C LEU A 24 10.70 2.40 1.37
N MET A 25 11.97 2.01 1.29
CA MET A 25 12.42 0.70 1.75
C MET A 25 12.08 0.48 3.23
N LEU A 26 12.36 1.49 4.07
CA LEU A 26 12.00 1.42 5.50
C LEU A 26 10.49 1.32 5.70
N SER A 27 9.68 2.01 4.89
CA SER A 27 8.22 1.91 4.94
C SER A 27 7.74 0.49 4.61
N ASN A 28 8.29 -0.12 3.56
CA ASN A 28 7.92 -1.46 3.15
C ASN A 28 8.32 -2.50 4.21
N VAL A 29 9.55 -2.45 4.70
CA VAL A 29 10.03 -3.34 5.77
C VAL A 29 9.19 -3.19 7.04
N LEU A 30 8.84 -1.97 7.43
CA LEU A 30 7.98 -1.74 8.60
C LEU A 30 6.58 -2.33 8.41
N GLN A 31 5.99 -2.26 7.22
CA GLN A 31 4.70 -2.89 6.94
C GLN A 31 4.77 -4.41 7.12
N VAL A 32 5.83 -5.05 6.62
CA VAL A 32 6.07 -6.49 6.86
C VAL A 32 6.21 -6.79 8.36
N MET A 33 6.98 -5.99 9.09
CA MET A 33 7.15 -6.17 10.53
C MET A 33 5.83 -6.03 11.30
N PHE A 34 4.97 -5.09 10.94
CA PHE A 34 3.67 -4.93 11.59
C PHE A 34 2.75 -6.11 11.30
N ASN A 35 2.72 -6.62 10.06
CA ASN A 35 1.99 -7.85 9.73
C ASN A 35 2.51 -9.06 10.52
N LEU A 36 3.83 -9.20 10.66
CA LEU A 36 4.41 -10.26 11.48
C LEU A 36 4.06 -10.12 12.97
N CYS A 37 4.01 -8.90 13.50
CA CYS A 37 3.55 -8.64 14.86
C CYS A 37 2.07 -9.04 15.03
N ASP A 38 1.19 -8.71 14.09
CA ASP A 38 -0.21 -9.11 14.12
C ASP A 38 -0.36 -10.63 14.17
N VAL A 39 0.35 -11.36 13.30
CA VAL A 39 0.37 -12.82 13.25
C VAL A 39 0.93 -13.42 14.54
N ALA A 40 2.02 -12.86 15.08
CA ALA A 40 2.63 -13.31 16.33
C ALA A 40 1.70 -13.13 17.55
N VAL A 41 1.00 -11.98 17.62
CA VAL A 41 0.02 -11.72 18.70
C VAL A 41 -1.14 -12.70 18.62
N VAL A 42 -1.69 -12.95 17.41
CA VAL A 42 -2.78 -13.91 17.21
C VAL A 42 -2.30 -15.32 17.61
N GLY A 43 -1.16 -15.76 17.08
CA GLY A 43 -0.65 -17.11 17.33
C GLY A 43 -0.35 -17.37 18.80
N LYS A 44 0.24 -16.39 19.51
CA LYS A 44 0.64 -16.55 20.92
C LYS A 44 -0.51 -16.42 21.92
N PHE A 45 -1.44 -15.49 21.68
CA PHE A 45 -2.44 -15.10 22.69
C PHE A 45 -3.87 -15.54 22.36
N VAL A 46 -4.19 -15.84 21.09
CA VAL A 46 -5.54 -16.28 20.69
C VAL A 46 -5.59 -17.77 20.38
N GLY A 47 -4.55 -18.30 19.73
CA GLY A 47 -4.40 -19.71 19.47
C GLY A 47 -4.45 -20.13 17.99
N PRO A 48 -4.24 -21.44 17.70
CA PRO A 48 -4.01 -21.93 16.33
C PRO A 48 -5.21 -21.78 15.40
N LEU A 49 -6.45 -21.90 15.88
CA LEU A 49 -7.64 -21.70 15.06
C LEU A 49 -7.76 -20.24 14.58
N ALA A 50 -7.48 -19.29 15.46
CA ALA A 50 -7.46 -17.88 15.12
C ALA A 50 -6.35 -17.55 14.10
N LEU A 51 -5.18 -18.13 14.30
CA LEU A 51 -4.06 -17.99 13.37
C LEU A 51 -4.41 -18.54 11.99
N GLY A 52 -5.06 -19.72 11.93
CA GLY A 52 -5.54 -20.31 10.70
C GLY A 52 -6.61 -19.47 10.01
N ALA A 53 -7.52 -18.85 10.78
CA ALA A 53 -8.55 -17.95 10.25
C ALA A 53 -7.92 -16.70 9.61
N VAL A 54 -6.99 -16.02 10.31
CA VAL A 54 -6.26 -14.86 9.77
C VAL A 54 -5.42 -15.26 8.55
N GLY A 55 -4.70 -16.37 8.62
CA GLY A 55 -3.90 -16.89 7.50
C GLY A 55 -4.71 -17.17 6.24
N SER A 56 -5.93 -17.68 6.40
CA SER A 56 -6.85 -17.96 5.27
C SER A 56 -7.29 -16.69 4.52
N THR A 57 -7.18 -15.52 5.13
CA THR A 57 -7.56 -14.24 4.49
C THR A 57 -6.41 -13.55 3.76
N SER A 58 -5.17 -13.99 3.98
CA SER A 58 -3.96 -13.26 3.54
C SER A 58 -3.91 -13.03 2.03
N ILE A 59 -4.36 -13.99 1.21
CA ILE A 59 -4.39 -13.83 -0.24
C ILE A 59 -5.37 -12.73 -0.67
N ILE A 60 -6.55 -12.65 -0.05
CA ILE A 60 -7.56 -11.64 -0.37
C ILE A 60 -7.07 -10.26 0.04
N ILE A 61 -6.41 -10.17 1.19
CA ILE A 61 -5.77 -8.94 1.67
C ILE A 61 -4.65 -8.49 0.72
N THR A 62 -3.81 -9.42 0.26
CA THR A 62 -2.74 -9.14 -0.70
C THR A 62 -3.32 -8.64 -2.03
N LEU A 63 -4.37 -9.27 -2.56
CA LEU A 63 -5.06 -8.84 -3.78
C LEU A 63 -5.65 -7.43 -3.60
N THR A 64 -6.34 -7.18 -2.50
CA THR A 64 -6.94 -5.88 -2.17
C THR A 64 -5.88 -4.78 -2.09
N THR A 65 -4.81 -5.04 -1.36
CA THR A 65 -3.68 -4.10 -1.21
C THR A 65 -3.00 -3.87 -2.56
N GLY A 66 -2.80 -4.93 -3.35
CA GLY A 66 -2.21 -4.83 -4.70
C GLY A 66 -3.01 -3.95 -5.66
N ILE A 67 -4.35 -4.02 -5.62
CA ILE A 67 -5.22 -3.13 -6.41
C ILE A 67 -4.99 -1.66 -6.01
N LEU A 68 -4.97 -1.37 -4.71
CA LEU A 68 -4.75 -0.01 -4.22
C LEU A 68 -3.33 0.51 -4.52
N LEU A 69 -2.31 -0.34 -4.41
CA LEU A 69 -0.93 0.01 -4.77
C LEU A 69 -0.78 0.27 -6.26
N GLY A 70 -1.43 -0.53 -7.11
CA GLY A 70 -1.43 -0.30 -8.56
C GLY A 70 -2.05 1.05 -8.92
N LEU A 71 -3.22 1.38 -8.35
CA LEU A 71 -3.86 2.69 -8.54
C LEU A 71 -2.96 3.83 -8.02
N ALA A 72 -2.35 3.67 -6.84
CA ALA A 72 -1.42 4.64 -6.28
C ALA A 72 -0.20 4.85 -7.19
N GLY A 73 0.31 3.81 -7.84
CA GLY A 73 1.36 3.91 -8.86
C GLY A 73 0.95 4.79 -10.06
N GLY A 74 -0.29 4.65 -10.52
CA GLY A 74 -0.87 5.52 -11.55
C GLY A 74 -0.96 6.99 -11.10
N VAL A 75 -1.40 7.23 -9.87
CA VAL A 75 -1.44 8.58 -9.26
C VAL A 75 -0.03 9.17 -9.20
N ASN A 76 0.94 8.42 -8.68
CA ASN A 76 2.32 8.87 -8.57
C ASN A 76 2.89 9.27 -9.94
N ALA A 77 2.75 8.42 -10.96
CA ALA A 77 3.28 8.68 -12.29
C ALA A 77 2.68 9.94 -12.93
N VAL A 78 1.35 10.14 -12.82
CA VAL A 78 0.67 11.29 -13.43
C VAL A 78 0.98 12.58 -12.69
N VAL A 79 0.98 12.57 -11.36
CA VAL A 79 1.33 13.75 -10.56
C VAL A 79 2.81 14.12 -10.78
N ALA A 80 3.73 13.14 -10.74
CA ALA A 80 5.16 13.37 -10.98
C ALA A 80 5.42 13.96 -12.37
N LEU A 81 4.70 13.51 -13.41
CA LEU A 81 4.78 14.06 -14.76
C LEU A 81 4.46 15.56 -14.77
N PHE A 82 3.37 15.97 -14.14
CA PHE A 82 2.96 17.38 -14.12
C PHE A 82 3.82 18.23 -13.21
N VAL A 83 4.34 17.67 -12.11
CA VAL A 83 5.34 18.33 -11.26
C VAL A 83 6.62 18.60 -12.06
N GLY A 84 7.12 17.62 -12.79
CA GLY A 84 8.29 17.77 -13.66
C GLY A 84 8.08 18.78 -14.79
N ALA A 85 6.87 18.87 -15.34
CA ALA A 85 6.48 19.87 -16.34
C ALA A 85 6.26 21.27 -15.75
N LYS A 86 6.35 21.43 -14.41
CA LYS A 86 6.04 22.68 -13.70
C LYS A 86 4.64 23.24 -14.03
N ASN A 87 3.69 22.36 -14.27
CA ASN A 87 2.32 22.71 -14.62
C ASN A 87 1.41 22.62 -13.39
N SER A 88 1.42 23.67 -12.57
CA SER A 88 0.65 23.77 -11.32
C SER A 88 -0.85 23.51 -11.50
N ALA A 89 -1.43 23.96 -12.59
CA ALA A 89 -2.86 23.75 -12.86
C ALA A 89 -3.19 22.25 -13.03
N ASN A 90 -2.38 21.52 -13.79
CA ASN A 90 -2.56 20.09 -13.97
C ASN A 90 -2.15 19.26 -12.74
N VAL A 91 -1.18 19.73 -11.94
CA VAL A 91 -0.88 19.11 -10.64
C VAL A 91 -2.11 19.16 -9.74
N LYS A 92 -2.73 20.35 -9.59
CA LYS A 92 -3.96 20.51 -8.80
C LYS A 92 -5.07 19.59 -9.30
N LYS A 93 -5.36 19.59 -10.60
CA LYS A 93 -6.37 18.70 -11.20
C LYS A 93 -6.05 17.21 -10.93
N ALA A 94 -4.78 16.79 -11.11
CA ALA A 94 -4.38 15.41 -10.91
C ALA A 94 -4.57 14.97 -9.46
N VAL A 95 -4.18 15.78 -8.50
CA VAL A 95 -4.34 15.51 -7.07
C VAL A 95 -5.82 15.38 -6.70
N HIS A 96 -6.68 16.33 -7.14
CA HIS A 96 -8.10 16.31 -6.80
C HIS A 96 -8.91 15.22 -7.54
N THR A 97 -8.54 14.88 -8.77
CA THR A 97 -9.15 13.74 -9.48
C THR A 97 -8.73 12.41 -8.86
N SER A 98 -7.46 12.29 -8.47
CA SER A 98 -6.93 11.03 -7.93
C SER A 98 -7.51 10.66 -6.57
N ILE A 99 -7.82 11.64 -5.70
CA ILE A 99 -8.48 11.34 -4.42
C ILE A 99 -9.85 10.72 -4.64
N VAL A 100 -10.60 11.20 -5.65
CA VAL A 100 -11.93 10.65 -5.98
C VAL A 100 -11.80 9.20 -6.47
N ILE A 101 -10.85 8.93 -7.38
CA ILE A 101 -10.61 7.56 -7.89
C ILE A 101 -10.25 6.61 -6.75
N CYS A 102 -9.31 6.99 -5.88
CA CYS A 102 -8.87 6.15 -4.78
C CYS A 102 -9.97 5.97 -3.72
N MET A 103 -10.79 6.99 -3.46
CA MET A 103 -11.94 6.87 -2.55
C MET A 103 -12.98 5.90 -3.10
N ILE A 104 -13.33 6.01 -4.39
CA ILE A 104 -14.25 5.07 -5.04
C ILE A 104 -13.71 3.64 -4.95
N ALA A 105 -12.43 3.43 -5.26
CA ALA A 105 -11.81 2.11 -5.15
C ALA A 105 -11.86 1.57 -3.72
N GLY A 106 -11.52 2.39 -2.71
CA GLY A 106 -11.61 2.00 -1.30
C GLY A 106 -13.02 1.64 -0.86
N LEU A 107 -14.04 2.41 -1.31
CA LEU A 107 -15.43 2.12 -1.01
C LEU A 107 -15.93 0.84 -1.71
N LEU A 108 -15.54 0.59 -2.95
CA LEU A 108 -15.88 -0.65 -3.65
C LEU A 108 -15.28 -1.87 -2.93
N LEU A 109 -14.05 -1.77 -2.45
CA LEU A 109 -13.41 -2.83 -1.66
C LEU A 109 -14.09 -3.02 -0.30
N LEU A 110 -14.51 -1.95 0.37
CA LEU A 110 -15.31 -2.03 1.59
C LEU A 110 -16.62 -2.76 1.33
N LEU A 111 -17.36 -2.38 0.29
CA LEU A 111 -18.62 -3.06 -0.08
C LEU A 111 -18.38 -4.54 -0.44
N SER A 112 -17.29 -4.84 -1.15
CA SER A 112 -16.93 -6.23 -1.43
C SER A 112 -16.69 -7.02 -0.14
N GLY A 113 -16.07 -6.41 0.86
CA GLY A 113 -15.85 -7.00 2.18
C GLY A 113 -17.15 -7.33 2.90
N LEU A 114 -18.13 -6.44 2.83
CA LEU A 114 -19.42 -6.66 3.48
C LEU A 114 -20.25 -7.79 2.84
N PHE A 115 -20.22 -7.89 1.51
CA PHE A 115 -21.12 -8.81 0.79
C PHE A 115 -20.42 -10.07 0.28
N LEU A 116 -19.13 -10.03 -0.02
CA LEU A 116 -18.41 -11.10 -0.71
C LEU A 116 -17.42 -11.88 0.17
N SER A 117 -17.16 -11.48 1.43
CA SER A 117 -16.17 -12.15 2.28
C SER A 117 -16.45 -13.65 2.41
N ARG A 118 -17.67 -14.07 2.75
CA ARG A 118 -18.01 -15.48 2.89
C ARG A 118 -17.99 -16.24 1.55
N PRO A 119 -18.63 -15.75 0.46
CA PRO A 119 -18.54 -16.40 -0.85
C PRO A 119 -17.12 -16.62 -1.35
N VAL A 120 -16.26 -15.59 -1.24
CA VAL A 120 -14.87 -15.67 -1.70
C VAL A 120 -14.04 -16.64 -0.85
N LEU A 121 -14.20 -16.64 0.48
CA LEU A 121 -13.52 -17.58 1.37
C LEU A 121 -13.95 -19.03 1.10
N ASN A 122 -15.23 -19.28 0.79
CA ASN A 122 -15.70 -20.60 0.37
C ASN A 122 -15.08 -21.02 -0.97
N LEU A 123 -14.99 -20.07 -1.94
CA LEU A 123 -14.44 -20.36 -3.27
C LEU A 123 -12.97 -20.76 -3.21
N ILE A 124 -12.17 -20.16 -2.32
CA ILE A 124 -10.77 -20.53 -2.11
C ILE A 124 -10.57 -21.75 -1.22
N GLY A 125 -11.65 -22.41 -0.80
CA GLY A 125 -11.60 -23.67 -0.06
C GLY A 125 -11.23 -23.53 1.42
N THR A 126 -11.55 -22.41 2.07
CA THR A 126 -11.31 -22.23 3.51
C THR A 126 -12.04 -23.32 4.31
N LYS A 127 -11.33 -23.97 5.24
CA LYS A 127 -11.88 -25.05 6.09
C LYS A 127 -13.08 -24.54 6.90
N LYS A 128 -14.10 -25.41 7.07
CA LYS A 128 -15.34 -25.07 7.81
C LYS A 128 -15.09 -24.57 9.23
N GLU A 129 -14.07 -25.09 9.89
CA GLU A 129 -13.68 -24.72 11.26
C GLU A 129 -13.10 -23.29 11.36
N LEU A 130 -12.55 -22.77 10.26
CA LEU A 130 -11.87 -21.46 10.20
C LEU A 130 -12.73 -20.36 9.59
N ILE A 131 -13.80 -20.74 8.84
CA ILE A 131 -14.49 -19.80 7.96
C ILE A 131 -15.18 -18.68 8.71
N ASP A 132 -15.78 -18.93 9.85
CA ASP A 132 -16.50 -17.90 10.61
C ASP A 132 -15.52 -16.85 11.18
N GLY A 133 -14.40 -17.30 11.74
CA GLY A 133 -13.33 -16.39 12.18
C GLY A 133 -12.69 -15.62 11.02
N ALA A 134 -12.47 -16.29 9.88
CA ALA A 134 -11.92 -15.67 8.68
C ALA A 134 -12.86 -14.61 8.08
N VAL A 135 -14.17 -14.88 8.02
CA VAL A 135 -15.21 -13.93 7.55
C VAL A 135 -15.23 -12.69 8.45
N ILE A 136 -15.26 -12.88 9.77
CA ILE A 136 -15.26 -11.77 10.73
C ILE A 136 -14.00 -10.91 10.54
N TYR A 137 -12.82 -11.54 10.52
CA TYR A 137 -11.57 -10.82 10.36
C TYR A 137 -11.50 -10.06 9.03
N LEU A 138 -11.81 -10.73 7.92
CA LEU A 138 -11.76 -10.14 6.59
C LEU A 138 -12.76 -8.99 6.44
N THR A 139 -13.99 -9.16 6.92
CA THR A 139 -15.02 -8.12 6.87
C THR A 139 -14.58 -6.89 7.64
N ILE A 140 -14.09 -7.07 8.87
CA ILE A 140 -13.58 -5.94 9.67
C ILE A 140 -12.37 -5.30 8.97
N TYR A 141 -11.39 -6.09 8.50
CA TYR A 141 -10.22 -5.56 7.81
C TYR A 141 -10.59 -4.71 6.59
N LEU A 142 -11.56 -5.16 5.77
CA LEU A 142 -11.99 -4.45 4.58
C LEU A 142 -12.80 -3.18 4.89
N LEU A 143 -13.35 -3.00 6.11
CA LEU A 143 -13.85 -1.70 6.56
C LEU A 143 -12.74 -0.63 6.62
N GLY A 144 -11.48 -1.04 6.74
CA GLY A 144 -10.31 -0.16 6.65
C GLY A 144 -9.90 0.22 5.21
N SER A 145 -10.47 -0.43 4.17
CA SER A 145 -10.05 -0.19 2.78
C SER A 145 -10.13 1.27 2.32
N PRO A 146 -11.14 2.10 2.69
CA PRO A 146 -11.14 3.52 2.35
C PRO A 146 -9.96 4.26 2.99
N ALA A 147 -9.61 3.94 4.22
CA ALA A 147 -8.47 4.54 4.89
C ALA A 147 -7.15 4.12 4.24
N LEU A 148 -7.00 2.83 3.92
CA LEU A 148 -5.83 2.31 3.22
C LEU A 148 -5.69 2.96 1.82
N ALA A 149 -6.79 3.14 1.09
CA ALA A 149 -6.81 3.83 -0.19
C ALA A 149 -6.36 5.30 -0.05
N MET A 150 -6.82 6.00 0.99
CA MET A 150 -6.45 7.39 1.25
C MET A 150 -4.98 7.53 1.68
N TYR A 151 -4.47 6.60 2.49
CA TYR A 151 -3.06 6.59 2.84
C TYR A 151 -2.19 6.36 1.59
N ASN A 152 -2.50 5.34 0.77
CA ASN A 152 -1.76 5.04 -0.46
C ASN A 152 -1.84 6.19 -1.48
N TYR A 153 -3.01 6.83 -1.62
CA TYR A 153 -3.16 8.04 -2.42
C TYR A 153 -2.23 9.17 -1.95
N GLY A 154 -2.26 9.50 -0.66
CA GLY A 154 -1.42 10.56 -0.10
C GLY A 154 0.07 10.24 -0.19
N ASN A 155 0.46 8.98 0.05
CA ASN A 155 1.82 8.49 -0.16
C ASN A 155 2.26 8.67 -1.63
N ALA A 156 1.40 8.32 -2.59
CA ALA A 156 1.68 8.49 -4.02
C ALA A 156 1.88 9.95 -4.41
N VAL A 157 1.04 10.87 -3.90
CA VAL A 157 1.17 12.32 -4.14
C VAL A 157 2.46 12.86 -3.53
N LEU A 158 2.77 12.54 -2.27
CA LEU A 158 3.99 13.00 -1.60
C LEU A 158 5.26 12.42 -2.25
N SER A 159 5.23 11.16 -2.62
CA SER A 159 6.31 10.52 -3.38
C SER A 159 6.52 11.18 -4.74
N ALA A 160 5.44 11.57 -5.43
CA ALA A 160 5.52 12.25 -6.73
C ALA A 160 6.23 13.62 -6.66
N VAL A 161 6.16 14.31 -5.53
CA VAL A 161 6.88 15.57 -5.28
C VAL A 161 8.24 15.37 -4.59
N GLY A 162 8.62 14.12 -4.33
CA GLY A 162 9.93 13.79 -3.74
C GLY A 162 9.96 13.75 -2.22
N ASP A 163 8.81 13.80 -1.54
CA ASP A 163 8.73 13.70 -0.08
C ASP A 163 8.34 12.29 0.37
N THR A 164 9.31 11.41 0.51
CA THR A 164 9.10 10.04 1.00
C THR A 164 9.25 9.92 2.53
N LYS A 165 9.78 10.95 3.20
CA LYS A 165 10.00 10.92 4.65
C LYS A 165 8.71 11.09 5.46
N ARG A 166 7.79 11.98 5.02
CA ARG A 166 6.54 12.19 5.74
C ARG A 166 5.63 10.96 5.76
N PRO A 167 5.36 10.29 4.63
CA PRO A 167 4.62 9.03 4.66
C PRO A 167 5.22 7.99 5.60
N LEU A 168 6.55 7.84 5.61
CA LEU A 168 7.25 6.95 6.55
C LEU A 168 6.97 7.32 8.01
N MET A 169 7.05 8.60 8.37
CA MET A 169 6.77 9.04 9.76
C MET A 169 5.33 8.74 10.18
N TYR A 170 4.36 8.96 9.28
CA TYR A 170 2.96 8.64 9.55
C TYR A 170 2.72 7.14 9.70
N LEU A 171 3.41 6.34 8.89
CA LEU A 171 3.37 4.89 9.00
C LEU A 171 3.97 4.39 10.31
N ILE A 172 5.12 4.93 10.73
CA ILE A 172 5.74 4.60 12.03
C ILE A 172 4.76 4.90 13.17
N THR A 173 4.15 6.09 13.16
CA THR A 173 3.19 6.48 14.19
C THR A 173 2.00 5.52 14.22
N ALA A 174 1.41 5.23 13.06
CA ALA A 174 0.28 4.31 12.95
C ALA A 174 0.65 2.88 13.36
N GLY A 175 1.85 2.43 13.00
CA GLY A 175 2.32 1.09 13.35
C GLY A 175 2.60 0.90 14.84
N ILE A 176 3.17 1.90 15.52
CA ILE A 176 3.32 1.85 16.99
C ILE A 176 1.94 1.76 17.65
N ILE A 177 0.98 2.56 17.18
CA ILE A 177 -0.40 2.52 17.71
C ILE A 177 -1.03 1.15 17.41
N ASN A 178 -0.83 0.59 16.22
CA ASN A 178 -1.30 -0.76 15.87
C ASN A 178 -0.82 -1.81 16.87
N VAL A 179 0.49 -1.87 17.14
CA VAL A 179 1.06 -2.85 18.09
C VAL A 179 0.49 -2.68 19.49
N VAL A 180 0.39 -1.44 19.96
CA VAL A 180 -0.19 -1.15 21.29
C VAL A 180 -1.66 -1.58 21.35
N LEU A 181 -2.46 -1.24 20.35
CA LEU A 181 -3.87 -1.60 20.27
C LEU A 181 -4.07 -3.11 20.12
N ASN A 182 -3.21 -3.81 19.36
CA ASN A 182 -3.24 -5.26 19.26
C ASN A 182 -3.08 -5.93 20.63
N LEU A 183 -2.06 -5.53 21.38
CA LEU A 183 -1.83 -6.07 22.72
C LEU A 183 -3.00 -5.72 23.66
N PHE A 184 -3.51 -4.50 23.60
CA PHE A 184 -4.64 -4.05 24.42
C PHE A 184 -5.93 -4.84 24.11
N PHE A 185 -6.33 -4.92 22.84
CA PHE A 185 -7.57 -5.59 22.47
C PHE A 185 -7.51 -7.11 22.63
N VAL A 186 -6.34 -7.71 22.39
CA VAL A 186 -6.19 -9.17 22.48
C VAL A 186 -5.99 -9.61 23.94
N ILE A 187 -5.11 -8.95 24.70
CA ILE A 187 -4.75 -9.38 26.06
C ILE A 187 -5.72 -8.85 27.09
N VAL A 188 -6.02 -7.53 27.06
CA VAL A 188 -6.85 -6.88 28.08
C VAL A 188 -8.34 -7.08 27.78
N CYS A 189 -8.78 -6.76 26.54
CA CYS A 189 -10.18 -6.87 26.16
C CYS A 189 -10.59 -8.29 25.74
N ARG A 190 -9.63 -9.19 25.49
CA ARG A 190 -9.86 -10.60 25.08
C ARG A 190 -10.74 -10.75 23.83
N LEU A 191 -10.63 -9.81 22.89
CA LEU A 191 -11.44 -9.77 21.67
C LEU A 191 -10.94 -10.76 20.58
N GLY A 192 -9.86 -11.48 20.81
CA GLY A 192 -9.33 -12.47 19.87
C GLY A 192 -9.06 -11.89 18.48
N VAL A 193 -9.53 -12.55 17.43
CA VAL A 193 -9.35 -12.14 16.03
C VAL A 193 -9.96 -10.77 15.73
N VAL A 194 -11.09 -10.45 16.35
CA VAL A 194 -11.75 -9.15 16.22
C VAL A 194 -10.84 -8.01 16.72
N GLY A 195 -10.14 -8.25 17.84
CA GLY A 195 -9.22 -7.27 18.42
C GLY A 195 -8.09 -6.88 17.47
N VAL A 196 -7.49 -7.86 16.81
CA VAL A 196 -6.41 -7.62 15.83
C VAL A 196 -6.93 -6.85 14.61
N ALA A 197 -8.09 -7.26 14.08
CA ALA A 197 -8.70 -6.55 12.96
C ALA A 197 -9.03 -5.10 13.31
N LEU A 198 -9.58 -4.83 14.51
CA LEU A 198 -9.87 -3.47 14.99
C LEU A 198 -8.60 -2.64 15.16
N ALA A 199 -7.53 -3.20 15.72
CA ALA A 199 -6.26 -2.50 15.85
C ALA A 199 -5.71 -2.09 14.47
N SER A 200 -5.79 -2.98 13.49
CA SER A 200 -5.31 -2.73 12.12
C SER A 200 -6.12 -1.63 11.44
N ILE A 201 -7.46 -1.64 11.52
CA ILE A 201 -8.27 -0.59 10.88
C ILE A 201 -8.12 0.77 11.58
N ILE A 202 -8.05 0.82 12.92
CA ILE A 202 -7.84 2.08 13.63
C ILE A 202 -6.51 2.71 13.23
N SER A 203 -5.44 1.94 13.16
CA SER A 203 -4.14 2.43 12.73
C SER A 203 -4.13 2.88 11.26
N GLN A 204 -4.85 2.20 10.37
CA GLN A 204 -5.04 2.62 8.98
C GLN A 204 -5.76 3.98 8.89
N TYR A 205 -6.84 4.17 9.66
CA TYR A 205 -7.54 5.47 9.72
C TYR A 205 -6.67 6.58 10.28
N ILE A 206 -5.82 6.29 11.27
CA ILE A 206 -4.86 7.27 11.82
C ILE A 206 -3.84 7.68 10.77
N SER A 207 -3.23 6.73 10.04
CA SER A 207 -2.27 7.06 8.99
C SER A 207 -2.91 7.86 7.85
N ALA A 208 -4.13 7.49 7.43
CA ALA A 208 -4.92 8.22 6.45
C ALA A 208 -5.24 9.64 6.92
N PHE A 209 -5.67 9.79 8.17
CA PHE A 209 -5.95 11.10 8.74
C PHE A 209 -4.71 12.00 8.77
N LEU A 210 -3.57 11.49 9.20
CA LEU A 210 -2.32 12.26 9.28
C LEU A 210 -1.87 12.76 7.90
N ILE A 211 -1.91 11.89 6.89
CA ILE A 211 -1.48 12.26 5.54
C ILE A 211 -2.46 13.24 4.88
N LEU A 212 -3.76 13.03 5.03
CA LEU A 212 -4.78 13.95 4.51
C LEU A 212 -4.74 15.30 5.23
N LYS A 213 -4.61 15.32 6.56
CA LYS A 213 -4.44 16.57 7.34
C LYS A 213 -3.25 17.38 6.81
N PHE A 214 -2.15 16.74 6.48
CA PHE A 214 -1.02 17.41 5.88
C PHE A 214 -1.36 17.97 4.48
N LEU A 215 -1.97 17.18 3.61
CA LEU A 215 -2.32 17.62 2.26
C LEU A 215 -3.33 18.79 2.26
N PHE A 216 -4.29 18.80 3.17
CA PHE A 216 -5.24 19.93 3.33
C PHE A 216 -4.59 21.18 3.90
N GLY A 217 -3.51 21.05 4.66
CA GLY A 217 -2.83 22.18 5.32
C GLY A 217 -1.57 22.71 4.62
N CYS A 218 -1.06 22.04 3.58
CA CYS A 218 0.28 22.35 3.06
C CYS A 218 0.35 23.61 2.18
N GLY A 219 -0.76 24.15 1.67
CA GLY A 219 -0.82 25.39 0.88
C GLY A 219 -0.04 25.38 -0.43
N LYS A 220 0.37 24.21 -0.93
CA LYS A 220 1.16 24.03 -2.16
C LYS A 220 0.28 23.57 -3.32
N ASP A 221 0.85 23.55 -4.55
CA ASP A 221 0.12 23.13 -5.74
C ASP A 221 -0.41 21.69 -5.69
N TYR A 222 0.22 20.83 -4.89
CA TYR A 222 -0.24 19.47 -4.61
C TYR A 222 -1.11 19.37 -3.34
N GLY A 223 -1.45 20.49 -2.73
CA GLY A 223 -2.37 20.54 -1.59
C GLY A 223 -3.80 20.23 -2.00
N LEU A 224 -4.55 19.70 -1.04
CA LEU A 224 -5.98 19.43 -1.21
C LEU A 224 -6.82 20.65 -0.79
N TYR A 225 -7.84 20.94 -1.57
CA TYR A 225 -8.84 21.95 -1.31
C TYR A 225 -10.22 21.35 -1.55
N ILE A 226 -11.08 21.36 -0.57
CA ILE A 226 -12.42 20.72 -0.64
C ILE A 226 -13.22 21.25 -1.83
N THR A 227 -13.11 22.56 -2.10
CA THR A 227 -13.82 23.22 -3.21
C THR A 227 -13.38 22.76 -4.59
N ASN A 228 -12.20 22.14 -4.70
CA ASN A 228 -11.61 21.73 -5.97
C ASN A 228 -11.71 20.21 -6.19
N ILE A 229 -12.27 19.46 -5.23
CA ILE A 229 -12.45 18.01 -5.36
C ILE A 229 -13.45 17.75 -6.48
N GLY A 230 -13.01 17.06 -7.52
CA GLY A 230 -13.81 16.74 -8.69
C GLY A 230 -13.07 15.79 -9.62
N MET A 231 -13.75 15.29 -10.64
CA MET A 231 -13.21 14.33 -11.59
C MET A 231 -12.99 15.00 -12.95
N ASP A 232 -11.73 15.11 -13.36
CA ASP A 232 -11.35 15.46 -14.73
C ASP A 232 -11.17 14.16 -15.52
N SER A 233 -12.00 13.94 -16.55
CA SER A 233 -12.04 12.69 -17.30
C SER A 233 -10.71 12.35 -18.00
N HIS A 234 -9.99 13.36 -18.51
CA HIS A 234 -8.71 13.16 -19.18
C HIS A 234 -7.62 12.72 -18.19
N ILE A 235 -7.60 13.31 -17.01
CA ILE A 235 -6.66 12.94 -15.95
C ILE A 235 -7.03 11.58 -15.39
N ALA A 236 -8.32 11.33 -15.14
CA ALA A 236 -8.80 10.03 -14.67
C ALA A 236 -8.40 8.91 -15.64
N ALA A 237 -8.61 9.11 -16.94
CA ALA A 237 -8.19 8.14 -17.95
C ALA A 237 -6.67 7.87 -17.92
N ARG A 238 -5.84 8.90 -17.71
CA ARG A 238 -4.38 8.73 -17.59
C ARG A 238 -3.98 7.95 -16.35
N VAL A 239 -4.57 8.27 -15.20
CA VAL A 239 -4.32 7.56 -13.93
C VAL A 239 -4.73 6.10 -14.05
N LEU A 240 -5.92 5.82 -14.58
CA LEU A 240 -6.44 4.47 -14.74
C LEU A 240 -5.67 3.68 -15.81
N LYS A 241 -5.24 4.31 -16.90
CA LYS A 241 -4.43 3.65 -17.95
C LYS A 241 -3.10 3.11 -17.44
N ILE A 242 -2.53 3.72 -16.40
CA ILE A 242 -1.30 3.26 -15.75
C ILE A 242 -1.65 2.37 -14.54
N GLY A 243 -2.59 2.80 -13.71
CA GLY A 243 -2.91 2.17 -12.44
C GLY A 243 -3.61 0.81 -12.58
N LEU A 244 -4.55 0.66 -13.55
CA LEU A 244 -5.25 -0.61 -13.72
C LEU A 244 -4.34 -1.75 -14.21
N PRO A 245 -3.48 -1.57 -15.24
CA PRO A 245 -2.52 -2.61 -15.59
C PRO A 245 -1.57 -2.97 -14.45
N ALA A 246 -1.12 -1.98 -13.66
CA ALA A 246 -0.31 -2.24 -12.48
C ALA A 246 -1.07 -3.04 -11.41
N ALA A 247 -2.34 -2.71 -11.17
CA ALA A 247 -3.20 -3.47 -10.24
C ALA A 247 -3.39 -4.93 -10.70
N VAL A 248 -3.62 -5.14 -12.00
CA VAL A 248 -3.70 -6.49 -12.59
C VAL A 248 -2.38 -7.23 -12.42
N GLN A 249 -1.24 -6.57 -12.63
CA GLN A 249 0.08 -7.16 -12.42
C GLN A 249 0.26 -7.66 -10.98
N TYR A 250 -0.04 -6.85 -9.97
CA TYR A 250 0.00 -7.26 -8.56
C TYR A 250 -0.92 -8.47 -8.30
N SER A 251 -2.12 -8.47 -8.87
CA SER A 251 -3.08 -9.57 -8.73
C SER A 251 -2.54 -10.86 -9.37
N LEU A 252 -1.93 -10.78 -10.54
CA LEU A 252 -1.33 -11.94 -11.21
C LEU A 252 -0.18 -12.54 -10.39
N PHE A 253 0.68 -11.71 -9.80
CA PHE A 253 1.74 -12.18 -8.90
C PHE A 253 1.17 -12.89 -7.67
N ALA A 254 0.13 -12.34 -7.05
CA ALA A 254 -0.50 -12.96 -5.89
C ALA A 254 -1.10 -14.34 -6.23
N VAL A 255 -1.77 -14.45 -7.39
CA VAL A 255 -2.33 -15.72 -7.87
C VAL A 255 -1.22 -16.71 -8.24
N ALA A 256 -0.15 -16.27 -8.90
CA ALA A 256 1.00 -17.12 -9.23
C ALA A 256 1.65 -17.70 -7.97
N ASN A 257 1.87 -16.89 -6.94
CA ASN A 257 2.42 -17.34 -5.66
C ASN A 257 1.51 -18.36 -4.97
N LEU A 258 0.17 -18.24 -5.10
CA LEU A 258 -0.78 -19.24 -4.59
C LEU A 258 -0.58 -20.59 -5.28
N TYR A 259 -0.45 -20.62 -6.61
CA TYR A 259 -0.18 -21.86 -7.35
C TYR A 259 1.15 -22.49 -6.96
N ILE A 260 2.21 -21.67 -6.81
CA ILE A 260 3.52 -22.14 -6.34
C ILE A 260 3.39 -22.75 -4.95
N GLN A 261 2.72 -22.07 -4.01
CA GLN A 261 2.51 -22.59 -2.66
C GLN A 261 1.69 -23.90 -2.65
N THR A 262 0.70 -24.01 -3.53
CA THR A 262 -0.08 -25.25 -3.69
C THR A 262 0.81 -26.39 -4.16
N ALA A 263 1.71 -26.15 -5.11
CA ALA A 263 2.67 -27.15 -5.56
C ALA A 263 3.68 -27.52 -4.45
N VAL A 264 4.18 -26.54 -3.70
CA VAL A 264 5.11 -26.78 -2.56
C VAL A 264 4.43 -27.64 -1.49
N ASN A 265 3.15 -27.42 -1.22
CA ASN A 265 2.40 -28.18 -0.23
C ASN A 265 2.20 -29.68 -0.60
N SER A 266 2.54 -30.10 -1.82
CA SER A 266 2.55 -31.52 -2.23
C SER A 266 3.81 -32.26 -1.82
N PHE A 267 4.85 -31.57 -1.35
CA PHE A 267 6.08 -32.14 -0.82
C PHE A 267 5.96 -32.45 0.70
N ASP A 268 6.99 -33.05 1.26
CA ASP A 268 7.05 -33.31 2.68
C ASP A 268 7.12 -32.03 3.54
N HIS A 269 6.87 -32.14 4.85
CA HIS A 269 6.81 -31.00 5.75
C HIS A 269 8.14 -30.23 5.84
N VAL A 270 9.29 -30.90 5.69
CA VAL A 270 10.61 -30.28 5.76
C VAL A 270 10.81 -29.32 4.58
N VAL A 271 10.39 -29.73 3.38
CA VAL A 271 10.43 -28.88 2.17
C VAL A 271 9.49 -27.69 2.32
N VAL A 272 8.27 -27.89 2.84
CA VAL A 272 7.31 -26.81 3.08
C VAL A 272 7.82 -25.79 4.08
N GLU A 273 8.42 -26.24 5.19
CA GLU A 273 9.03 -25.36 6.19
C GLU A 273 10.22 -24.58 5.61
N GLY A 274 11.12 -25.26 4.88
CA GLY A 274 12.24 -24.62 4.22
C GLY A 274 11.81 -23.58 3.20
N ASN A 275 10.81 -23.89 2.37
CA ASN A 275 10.23 -22.94 1.41
C ASN A 275 9.58 -21.73 2.10
N SER A 276 8.89 -21.95 3.22
CA SER A 276 8.26 -20.86 3.98
C SER A 276 9.31 -19.90 4.54
N ALA A 277 10.42 -20.42 5.05
CA ALA A 277 11.54 -19.60 5.52
C ALA A 277 12.19 -18.80 4.37
N ALA A 278 12.41 -19.46 3.22
CA ALA A 278 12.96 -18.82 2.02
C ALA A 278 12.02 -17.73 1.47
N ALA A 279 10.71 -17.99 1.42
CA ALA A 279 9.71 -17.03 0.93
C ALA A 279 9.65 -15.76 1.81
N ASN A 280 9.83 -15.89 3.13
CA ASN A 280 9.90 -14.72 4.01
C ASN A 280 11.13 -13.85 3.70
N ALA A 281 12.28 -14.46 3.43
CA ALA A 281 13.49 -13.73 3.04
C ALA A 281 13.32 -13.07 1.65
N ASP A 282 12.71 -13.78 0.70
CA ASP A 282 12.42 -13.29 -0.66
C ASP A 282 11.48 -12.07 -0.62
N ASN A 283 10.43 -12.10 0.19
CA ASN A 283 9.52 -10.97 0.38
C ASN A 283 10.25 -9.69 0.83
N ILE A 284 11.20 -9.80 1.75
CA ILE A 284 12.00 -8.64 2.20
C ILE A 284 12.82 -8.06 1.04
N VAL A 285 13.47 -8.93 0.25
CA VAL A 285 14.24 -8.50 -0.92
C VAL A 285 13.34 -7.86 -1.96
N TYR A 286 12.18 -8.48 -2.23
CA TYR A 286 11.18 -7.94 -3.16
C TYR A 286 10.69 -6.55 -2.74
N ASP A 287 10.39 -6.32 -1.48
CA ASP A 287 9.94 -5.04 -0.95
C ASP A 287 11.00 -3.95 -1.05
N MET A 288 12.29 -4.32 -0.87
CA MET A 288 13.40 -3.41 -1.13
C MET A 288 13.48 -3.03 -2.61
N MET A 289 13.37 -4.00 -3.52
CA MET A 289 13.34 -3.76 -4.97
C MET A 289 12.14 -2.90 -5.38
N ALA A 290 10.97 -3.11 -4.80
CA ALA A 290 9.77 -2.33 -5.06
C ALA A 290 9.95 -0.83 -4.74
N ALA A 291 10.76 -0.50 -3.73
CA ALA A 291 11.10 0.88 -3.42
C ALA A 291 11.94 1.55 -4.54
N PHE A 292 12.90 0.83 -5.12
CA PHE A 292 13.66 1.31 -6.27
C PHE A 292 12.78 1.41 -7.53
N TYR A 293 11.88 0.44 -7.76
CA TYR A 293 10.91 0.53 -8.85
C TYR A 293 10.05 1.80 -8.75
N THR A 294 9.57 2.13 -7.54
CA THR A 294 8.81 3.37 -7.30
C THR A 294 9.67 4.61 -7.53
N ALA A 295 10.95 4.57 -7.13
CA ALA A 295 11.90 5.64 -7.41
C ALA A 295 12.09 5.81 -8.92
N CYS A 296 12.33 4.73 -9.65
CA CYS A 296 12.47 4.74 -11.10
C CYS A 296 11.28 5.41 -11.77
N THR A 297 10.07 4.99 -11.43
CA THR A 297 8.82 5.55 -11.96
C THR A 297 8.71 7.05 -11.70
N SER A 298 8.96 7.50 -10.46
CA SER A 298 8.87 8.92 -10.09
C SER A 298 9.92 9.77 -10.80
N PHE A 299 11.19 9.31 -10.84
CA PHE A 299 12.27 10.02 -11.51
C PHE A 299 12.07 10.09 -13.02
N ILE A 300 11.65 9.00 -13.66
CA ILE A 300 11.34 8.98 -15.10
C ILE A 300 10.17 9.93 -15.39
N ALA A 301 9.08 9.85 -14.64
CA ALA A 301 7.90 10.68 -14.86
C ALA A 301 8.20 12.18 -14.72
N GLN A 302 8.92 12.61 -13.68
CA GLN A 302 9.33 14.02 -13.53
C GLN A 302 10.25 14.48 -14.66
N ASN A 303 11.24 13.66 -15.06
CA ASN A 303 12.16 14.03 -16.14
C ASN A 303 11.47 14.01 -17.51
N LEU A 304 10.46 13.16 -17.72
CA LEU A 304 9.61 13.17 -18.91
C LEU A 304 8.80 14.48 -18.99
N GLY A 305 8.18 14.88 -17.87
CA GLY A 305 7.50 16.16 -17.77
C GLY A 305 8.42 17.36 -18.04
N ALA A 306 9.64 17.31 -17.54
CA ALA A 306 10.68 18.32 -17.76
C ALA A 306 11.33 18.23 -19.16
N ARG A 307 10.95 17.29 -20.02
CA ARG A 307 11.52 17.02 -21.37
C ARG A 307 13.04 16.72 -21.35
N LYS A 308 13.56 16.14 -20.26
CA LYS A 308 15.00 15.81 -20.09
C LYS A 308 15.29 14.35 -20.49
N ARG A 309 15.28 14.04 -21.79
CA ARG A 309 15.42 12.67 -22.33
C ARG A 309 16.70 11.96 -21.88
N ASP A 310 17.85 12.63 -21.90
CA ASP A 310 19.12 12.03 -21.48
C ASP A 310 19.10 11.64 -20.00
N ARG A 311 18.40 12.42 -19.18
CA ARG A 311 18.28 12.16 -17.76
C ARG A 311 17.32 10.98 -17.46
N ILE A 312 16.31 10.75 -18.31
CA ILE A 312 15.43 9.58 -18.24
C ILE A 312 16.26 8.29 -18.40
N ARG A 313 17.07 8.22 -19.48
CA ARG A 313 17.94 7.07 -19.72
C ARG A 313 18.92 6.82 -18.56
N LYS A 314 19.55 7.86 -18.06
CA LYS A 314 20.47 7.77 -16.93
C LYS A 314 19.74 7.34 -15.65
N ALA A 315 18.53 7.85 -15.37
CA ALA A 315 17.74 7.44 -14.21
C ALA A 315 17.43 5.95 -14.28
N TYR A 316 16.97 5.45 -15.42
CA TYR A 316 16.68 4.02 -15.64
C TYR A 316 17.90 3.11 -15.41
N LEU A 317 19.09 3.52 -15.86
CA LEU A 317 20.32 2.72 -15.70
C LEU A 317 20.89 2.74 -14.28
N VAL A 318 20.56 3.76 -13.49
CA VAL A 318 21.10 3.94 -12.12
C VAL A 318 20.15 3.35 -11.06
N THR A 319 18.88 3.18 -11.39
CA THR A 319 17.88 2.57 -10.50
C THR A 319 17.88 1.07 -10.60
#